data_54acc7ba49d315630be5c8dade764f7a
#
_entry.id   54acc7ba49d315630be5c8dade764f7a
#
_cell.length_a   1.000
_cell.length_b   1.000
_cell.length_c   1.000
_cell.angle_alpha   90.00
_cell.angle_beta   90.00
_cell.angle_gamma   90.00
#
_symmetry.space_group_name_H-M   'P 1'
#
loop_
_entity.id
_entity.type
_entity.pdbx_description
1 polymer ?
#
loop_
_entity_poly.entity_id
_entity_poly.type
_entity_poly.pdbx_seq_one_letter_code
_entity_poly.pdbx_strand_id
1 'polypeptide(L)'
;MNLIHKLAAAFVGVLLLWTAATAAPSSDEQQLDKAFSRSTLKIATPDAQLHKIDVWIADNDARRQRGLMFVEHLADDAGMLFIYPQPQPISMWMKNTHLSLDMLFVSANGRVDSIAENTKPMTTDTISSKSNVLAVIELKAGTAARLKIRPGAQVIHPAFSLN
;
A
#
# COMPACT_ATOMS: atom_id res chain seq x y z
N MET A 1 20.06 -71.12 -25.18
CA MET A 1 20.69 -69.89 -25.79
C MET A 1 19.61 -68.81 -25.82
N ASN A 2 19.43 -68.13 -24.70
CA ASN A 2 18.35 -67.10 -24.55
C ASN A 2 18.93 -65.71 -24.48
N LEU A 3 18.62 -64.92 -25.47
CA LEU A 3 19.04 -63.53 -25.63
C LEU A 3 17.99 -62.66 -24.93
N ILE A 4 18.34 -62.08 -23.78
CA ILE A 4 17.48 -61.14 -23.05
C ILE A 4 17.75 -59.76 -23.56
N HIS A 5 16.76 -59.16 -24.25
CA HIS A 5 16.78 -57.73 -24.66
C HIS A 5 16.38 -56.85 -23.47
N LYS A 6 17.33 -56.04 -23.00
CA LYS A 6 17.05 -54.97 -22.02
C LYS A 6 16.55 -53.73 -22.80
N LEU A 7 15.26 -53.42 -22.66
CA LEU A 7 14.72 -52.13 -23.05
C LEU A 7 15.06 -51.09 -21.96
N ALA A 8 15.89 -50.15 -22.28
CA ALA A 8 16.10 -48.93 -21.46
C ALA A 8 15.05 -47.87 -21.84
N ALA A 9 14.09 -47.63 -20.93
CA ALA A 9 13.15 -46.55 -21.06
C ALA A 9 13.82 -45.25 -20.64
N ALA A 10 14.08 -44.34 -21.59
CA ALA A 10 14.54 -42.98 -21.31
C ALA A 10 13.36 -42.13 -20.86
N PHE A 11 13.33 -41.77 -19.60
CA PHE A 11 12.39 -40.77 -19.06
C PHE A 11 12.89 -39.38 -19.43
N VAL A 12 12.28 -38.76 -20.45
CA VAL A 12 12.50 -37.34 -20.77
C VAL A 12 11.60 -36.52 -19.84
N GLY A 13 12.16 -36.01 -18.73
CA GLY A 13 11.48 -35.11 -17.83
C GLY A 13 11.34 -33.72 -18.50
N VAL A 14 10.14 -33.38 -18.92
CA VAL A 14 9.82 -32.00 -19.36
C VAL A 14 9.73 -31.10 -18.12
N LEU A 15 10.77 -30.31 -17.89
CA LEU A 15 10.78 -29.24 -16.88
C LEU A 15 9.92 -28.08 -17.39
N LEU A 16 8.66 -27.99 -16.95
CA LEU A 16 7.82 -26.84 -17.18
C LEU A 16 8.32 -25.69 -16.29
N LEU A 17 9.12 -24.80 -16.86
CA LEU A 17 9.48 -23.52 -16.26
C LEU A 17 8.24 -22.62 -16.24
N TRP A 18 7.58 -22.53 -15.08
CA TRP A 18 6.54 -21.54 -14.83
C TRP A 18 7.23 -20.18 -14.67
N THR A 19 7.29 -19.40 -15.74
CA THR A 19 7.65 -17.98 -15.65
C THR A 19 6.43 -17.25 -15.09
N ALA A 20 6.54 -16.76 -13.85
CA ALA A 20 5.56 -15.82 -13.32
C ALA A 20 5.62 -14.54 -14.17
N ALA A 21 4.63 -14.34 -15.03
CA ALA A 21 4.47 -13.12 -15.79
C ALA A 21 4.13 -12.00 -14.78
N THR A 22 5.06 -11.11 -14.50
CA THR A 22 4.76 -9.84 -13.82
C THR A 22 3.94 -8.99 -14.80
N ALA A 23 2.71 -8.66 -14.42
CA ALA A 23 1.87 -7.77 -15.22
C ALA A 23 2.58 -6.42 -15.39
N ALA A 24 2.48 -5.85 -16.59
CA ALA A 24 3.02 -4.52 -16.87
C ALA A 24 2.28 -3.48 -15.97
N PRO A 25 2.98 -2.43 -15.49
CA PRO A 25 2.36 -1.41 -14.65
C PRO A 25 1.24 -0.69 -15.42
N SER A 26 0.15 -0.36 -14.73
CA SER A 26 -0.98 0.38 -15.29
C SER A 26 -0.57 1.80 -15.70
N SER A 27 -1.38 2.48 -16.52
CA SER A 27 -1.17 3.88 -16.87
C SER A 27 -1.11 4.79 -15.64
N ASP A 28 -1.92 4.51 -14.63
CA ASP A 28 -1.98 5.25 -13.38
C ASP A 28 -0.70 5.08 -12.56
N GLU A 29 -0.19 3.84 -12.45
CA GLU A 29 1.10 3.57 -11.79
C GLU A 29 2.26 4.27 -12.49
N GLN A 30 2.29 4.27 -13.83
CA GLN A 30 3.30 5.00 -14.59
C GLN A 30 3.25 6.51 -14.36
N GLN A 31 2.05 7.10 -14.20
CA GLN A 31 1.89 8.51 -13.85
C GLN A 31 2.35 8.80 -12.42
N LEU A 32 2.03 7.93 -11.48
CA LEU A 32 2.48 8.06 -10.09
C LEU A 32 4.00 7.94 -10.00
N ASP A 33 4.63 7.00 -10.71
CA ASP A 33 6.08 6.80 -10.73
C ASP A 33 6.86 8.02 -11.28
N LYS A 34 6.24 8.80 -12.17
CA LYS A 34 6.84 10.05 -12.67
C LYS A 34 6.79 11.19 -11.65
N ALA A 35 5.80 11.19 -10.75
CA ALA A 35 5.54 12.30 -9.82
C ALA A 35 6.07 12.02 -8.40
N PHE A 36 6.18 10.76 -8.00
CA PHE A 36 6.47 10.33 -6.64
C PHE A 36 7.59 9.29 -6.63
N SER A 37 8.35 9.27 -5.55
CA SER A 37 9.28 8.15 -5.26
C SER A 37 8.50 6.97 -4.69
N ARG A 38 8.96 5.76 -4.94
CA ARG A 38 8.41 4.53 -4.35
C ARG A 38 9.14 4.14 -3.07
N SER A 39 8.41 3.51 -2.18
CA SER A 39 8.93 2.83 -1.01
C SER A 39 8.05 1.63 -0.67
N THR A 40 8.44 0.89 0.35
CA THR A 40 7.65 -0.21 0.90
C THR A 40 7.52 0.00 2.40
N LEU A 41 6.32 -0.16 2.92
CA LEU A 41 6.07 -0.22 4.36
C LEU A 41 5.52 -1.59 4.75
N LYS A 42 5.61 -1.90 6.04
CA LYS A 42 4.94 -3.08 6.63
C LYS A 42 3.98 -2.62 7.71
N ILE A 43 2.85 -3.29 7.82
CA ILE A 43 1.86 -3.04 8.88
C ILE A 43 1.71 -4.31 9.70
N ALA A 44 2.12 -4.25 10.96
CA ALA A 44 1.89 -5.30 11.94
C ALA A 44 0.54 -5.05 12.63
N THR A 45 -0.39 -5.97 12.48
CA THR A 45 -1.72 -5.87 13.07
C THR A 45 -1.72 -6.37 14.53
N PRO A 46 -2.73 -5.99 15.35
CA PRO A 46 -2.82 -6.45 16.73
C PRO A 46 -2.91 -7.97 16.90
N ASP A 47 -3.39 -8.70 15.87
CA ASP A 47 -3.42 -10.17 15.82
C ASP A 47 -2.14 -10.80 15.21
N ALA A 48 -1.03 -10.04 15.26
CA ALA A 48 0.32 -10.46 14.85
C ALA A 48 0.46 -10.87 13.37
N GLN A 49 -0.38 -10.34 12.49
CA GLN A 49 -0.16 -10.47 11.04
C GLN A 49 0.73 -9.33 10.55
N LEU A 50 1.56 -9.62 9.54
CA LEU A 50 2.45 -8.64 8.93
C LEU A 50 2.11 -8.51 7.44
N HIS A 51 1.66 -7.33 7.03
CA HIS A 51 1.30 -7.02 5.64
C HIS A 51 2.34 -6.07 5.03
N LYS A 52 2.78 -6.40 3.82
CA LYS A 52 3.64 -5.54 3.00
C LYS A 52 2.75 -4.70 2.09
N ILE A 53 3.00 -3.40 2.03
CA ILE A 53 2.32 -2.45 1.15
C ILE A 53 3.39 -1.64 0.39
N ASP A 54 3.27 -1.59 -0.91
CA ASP A 54 4.09 -0.74 -1.74
C ASP A 54 3.46 0.65 -1.84
N VAL A 55 4.23 1.72 -1.60
CA VAL A 55 3.67 3.06 -1.48
C VAL A 55 4.43 4.08 -2.32
N TRP A 56 3.69 5.06 -2.83
CA TRP A 56 4.25 6.31 -3.33
C TRP A 56 4.38 7.30 -2.18
N ILE A 57 5.45 8.11 -2.17
CA ILE A 57 5.79 9.02 -1.09
C ILE A 57 5.38 10.45 -1.43
N ALA A 58 4.51 11.04 -0.60
CA ALA A 58 4.11 12.43 -0.64
C ALA A 58 4.72 13.18 0.56
N ASP A 59 5.97 13.66 0.42
CA ASP A 59 6.81 14.22 1.48
C ASP A 59 7.01 15.74 1.42
N ASN A 60 6.45 16.40 0.40
CA ASN A 60 6.45 17.85 0.27
C ASN A 60 5.06 18.39 -0.09
N ASP A 61 4.86 19.70 0.02
CA ASP A 61 3.54 20.32 -0.13
C ASP A 61 2.91 20.04 -1.49
N ALA A 62 3.66 20.13 -2.59
CA ALA A 62 3.15 19.87 -3.92
C ALA A 62 2.68 18.42 -4.09
N ARG A 63 3.46 17.46 -3.59
CA ARG A 63 3.11 16.03 -3.60
C ARG A 63 1.92 15.75 -2.69
N ARG A 64 1.90 16.29 -1.46
CA ARG A 64 0.76 16.14 -0.55
C ARG A 64 -0.52 16.73 -1.14
N GLN A 65 -0.44 17.91 -1.81
CA GLN A 65 -1.59 18.51 -2.47
C GLN A 65 -2.09 17.66 -3.65
N ARG A 66 -1.20 17.06 -4.44
CA ARG A 66 -1.54 16.18 -5.57
C ARG A 66 -2.16 14.88 -5.08
N GLY A 67 -1.53 14.17 -4.17
CA GLY A 67 -1.97 12.88 -3.68
C GLY A 67 -2.37 11.91 -4.79
N LEU A 68 -3.42 11.14 -4.56
CA LEU A 68 -4.04 10.20 -5.53
C LEU A 68 -5.08 10.86 -6.46
N MET A 69 -5.06 12.19 -6.63
CA MET A 69 -5.94 12.88 -7.57
C MET A 69 -5.77 12.29 -8.98
N PHE A 70 -6.89 12.08 -9.68
CA PHE A 70 -6.98 11.58 -11.06
C PHE A 70 -6.52 10.14 -11.26
N VAL A 71 -6.29 9.39 -10.19
CA VAL A 71 -6.01 7.95 -10.24
C VAL A 71 -7.33 7.20 -10.27
N GLU A 72 -7.48 6.29 -11.24
CA GLU A 72 -8.68 5.46 -11.41
C GLU A 72 -8.47 4.03 -10.93
N HIS A 73 -7.21 3.57 -10.89
CA HIS A 73 -6.87 2.20 -10.50
C HIS A 73 -5.71 2.20 -9.50
N LEU A 74 -5.90 1.49 -8.41
CA LEU A 74 -4.89 1.25 -7.38
C LEU A 74 -4.88 -0.24 -7.03
N ALA A 75 -3.70 -0.86 -7.05
CA ALA A 75 -3.55 -2.26 -6.67
C ALA A 75 -3.91 -2.48 -5.19
N ASP A 76 -4.37 -3.67 -4.83
CA ASP A 76 -4.86 -3.99 -3.48
C ASP A 76 -3.76 -4.00 -2.41
N ASP A 77 -2.49 -4.08 -2.83
CA ASP A 77 -1.28 -4.04 -1.99
C ASP A 77 -0.47 -2.74 -2.20
N ALA A 78 -1.06 -1.74 -2.86
CA ALA A 78 -0.47 -0.43 -3.09
C ALA A 78 -1.21 0.69 -2.33
N GLY A 79 -0.50 1.81 -2.12
CA GLY A 79 -1.06 2.98 -1.45
C GLY A 79 -0.19 4.22 -1.61
N MET A 80 -0.53 5.28 -0.87
CA MET A 80 0.29 6.49 -0.79
C MET A 80 0.58 6.84 0.67
N LEU A 81 1.84 7.14 0.97
CA LEU A 81 2.30 7.57 2.28
C LEU A 81 2.58 9.08 2.25
N PHE A 82 1.74 9.84 2.93
CA PHE A 82 1.90 11.27 3.16
C PHE A 82 2.73 11.47 4.42
N ILE A 83 3.87 12.14 4.32
CA ILE A 83 4.77 12.42 5.44
C ILE A 83 4.80 13.92 5.68
N TYR A 84 4.60 14.33 6.94
CA TYR A 84 4.65 15.72 7.37
C TYR A 84 5.94 16.01 8.13
N PRO A 85 6.43 17.26 8.13
CA PRO A 85 7.71 17.60 8.79
C PRO A 85 7.73 17.36 10.30
N GLN A 86 6.56 17.44 10.94
CA GLN A 86 6.38 17.24 12.39
C GLN A 86 4.97 16.76 12.69
N PRO A 87 4.75 16.09 13.84
CA PRO A 87 3.41 15.69 14.27
C PRO A 87 2.51 16.89 14.46
N GLN A 88 1.33 16.86 13.85
CA GLN A 88 0.33 17.94 13.88
C GLN A 88 -1.08 17.38 13.62
N PRO A 89 -2.16 18.14 13.89
CA PRO A 89 -3.48 17.82 13.37
C PRO A 89 -3.43 17.86 11.84
N ILE A 90 -3.90 16.80 11.20
CA ILE A 90 -3.92 16.68 9.74
C ILE A 90 -5.36 16.63 9.27
N SER A 91 -5.64 17.39 8.21
CA SER A 91 -6.92 17.39 7.51
C SER A 91 -6.71 16.97 6.05
N MET A 92 -7.47 16.00 5.61
CA MET A 92 -7.47 15.45 4.27
C MET A 92 -8.79 15.74 3.57
N TRP A 93 -8.86 15.57 2.28
CA TRP A 93 -10.04 15.69 1.43
C TRP A 93 -9.99 14.67 0.29
N MET A 94 -11.10 14.50 -0.41
CA MET A 94 -11.21 13.63 -1.58
C MET A 94 -11.40 14.42 -2.89
N LYS A 95 -10.90 15.67 -2.93
CA LYS A 95 -10.99 16.52 -4.13
C LYS A 95 -10.28 15.85 -5.30
N ASN A 96 -10.97 15.77 -6.45
CA ASN A 96 -10.45 15.14 -7.68
C ASN A 96 -9.95 13.69 -7.51
N THR A 97 -10.37 13.00 -6.46
CA THR A 97 -9.99 11.61 -6.18
C THR A 97 -11.16 10.70 -6.52
N HIS A 98 -11.00 9.91 -7.59
CA HIS A 98 -12.05 9.03 -8.13
C HIS A 98 -12.24 7.75 -7.30
N LEU A 99 -11.18 7.30 -6.63
CA LEU A 99 -11.19 6.12 -5.78
C LEU A 99 -11.80 6.43 -4.41
N SER A 100 -12.60 5.51 -3.87
CA SER A 100 -12.87 5.45 -2.44
C SER A 100 -11.64 4.89 -1.73
N LEU A 101 -11.20 5.49 -0.63
CA LEU A 101 -9.97 5.19 0.08
C LEU A 101 -10.23 4.88 1.55
N ASP A 102 -9.33 4.09 2.15
CA ASP A 102 -9.16 4.02 3.60
C ASP A 102 -7.95 4.90 3.98
N MET A 103 -8.15 5.85 4.89
CA MET A 103 -7.10 6.76 5.37
C MET A 103 -6.67 6.36 6.78
N LEU A 104 -5.43 5.90 6.93
CA LEU A 104 -4.83 5.56 8.21
C LEU A 104 -4.03 6.75 8.72
N PHE A 105 -4.44 7.34 9.83
CA PHE A 105 -3.70 8.40 10.51
C PHE A 105 -2.66 7.80 11.44
N VAL A 106 -1.37 8.16 11.26
CA VAL A 106 -0.25 7.47 11.90
C VAL A 106 0.58 8.45 12.73
N SER A 107 0.75 8.14 14.00
CA SER A 107 1.56 8.93 14.95
C SER A 107 3.06 8.81 14.67
N ALA A 108 3.88 9.65 15.31
CA ALA A 108 5.33 9.72 15.06
C ALA A 108 6.07 8.40 15.34
N ASN A 109 5.57 7.58 16.26
CA ASN A 109 6.14 6.26 16.57
C ASN A 109 5.60 5.14 15.64
N GLY A 110 4.90 5.50 14.55
CA GLY A 110 4.38 4.55 13.58
C GLY A 110 3.10 3.82 14.01
N ARG A 111 2.47 4.19 15.14
CA ARG A 111 1.21 3.57 15.55
C ARG A 111 0.03 4.19 14.81
N VAL A 112 -0.86 3.36 14.27
CA VAL A 112 -2.13 3.81 13.70
C VAL A 112 -3.01 4.36 14.84
N ASP A 113 -3.30 5.67 14.79
CA ASP A 113 -4.13 6.38 15.76
C ASP A 113 -5.62 6.23 15.46
N SER A 114 -5.99 6.47 14.22
CA SER A 114 -7.37 6.39 13.75
C SER A 114 -7.42 6.04 12.27
N ILE A 115 -8.60 5.59 11.81
CA ILE A 115 -8.84 5.22 10.41
C ILE A 115 -10.16 5.87 9.99
N ALA A 116 -10.16 6.50 8.80
CA ALA A 116 -11.37 6.86 8.06
C ALA A 116 -11.53 5.85 6.93
N GLU A 117 -12.51 4.96 7.07
CA GLU A 117 -12.76 3.90 6.10
C GLU A 117 -13.76 4.34 5.03
N ASN A 118 -13.60 3.83 3.81
CA ASN A 118 -14.54 3.99 2.70
C ASN A 118 -14.90 5.46 2.42
N THR A 119 -13.88 6.33 2.34
CA THR A 119 -14.08 7.77 2.12
C THR A 119 -14.85 8.02 0.82
N LYS A 120 -15.70 9.07 0.83
CA LYS A 120 -16.53 9.43 -0.31
C LYS A 120 -15.69 10.12 -1.40
N PRO A 121 -15.60 9.57 -2.62
CA PRO A 121 -14.89 10.20 -3.72
C PRO A 121 -15.42 11.59 -4.08
N MET A 122 -14.56 12.42 -4.69
CA MET A 122 -14.91 13.70 -5.31
C MET A 122 -15.52 14.72 -4.34
N THR A 123 -15.33 14.58 -3.02
CA THR A 123 -15.81 15.56 -2.03
C THR A 123 -14.66 16.40 -1.48
N THR A 124 -15.00 17.60 -1.04
CA THR A 124 -14.11 18.51 -0.32
C THR A 124 -14.38 18.54 1.18
N ASP A 125 -15.23 17.64 1.66
CA ASP A 125 -15.49 17.47 3.09
C ASP A 125 -14.19 17.12 3.80
N THR A 126 -13.99 17.73 4.95
CA THR A 126 -12.76 17.56 5.74
C THR A 126 -12.78 16.24 6.49
N ILE A 127 -11.71 15.44 6.31
CA ILE A 127 -11.45 14.21 7.04
C ILE A 127 -10.24 14.47 7.94
N SER A 128 -10.44 14.63 9.25
CA SER A 128 -9.39 15.06 10.17
C SER A 128 -8.89 13.93 11.06
N SER A 129 -7.59 13.99 11.39
CA SER A 129 -7.01 13.16 12.45
C SER A 129 -7.64 13.49 13.80
N LYS A 130 -7.69 12.50 14.72
CA LYS A 130 -8.20 12.69 16.09
C LYS A 130 -7.15 13.28 17.02
N SER A 131 -5.88 13.14 16.67
CA SER A 131 -4.74 13.62 17.43
C SER A 131 -3.65 14.18 16.51
N ASN A 132 -2.51 14.60 17.08
CA ASN A 132 -1.33 14.93 16.31
C ASN A 132 -0.74 13.66 15.69
N VAL A 133 -0.61 13.64 14.37
CA VAL A 133 -0.05 12.53 13.61
C VAL A 133 1.08 13.02 12.72
N LEU A 134 2.04 12.14 12.40
CA LEU A 134 3.16 12.44 11.52
C LEU A 134 2.85 12.12 10.07
N ALA A 135 1.96 11.18 9.83
CA ALA A 135 1.70 10.66 8.49
C ALA A 135 0.25 10.23 8.29
N VAL A 136 -0.15 10.16 7.01
CA VAL A 136 -1.39 9.50 6.58
C VAL A 136 -1.01 8.43 5.54
N ILE A 137 -1.63 7.25 5.61
CA ILE A 137 -1.52 6.22 4.60
C ILE A 137 -2.89 6.09 3.93
N GLU A 138 -2.92 6.34 2.63
CA GLU A 138 -4.09 6.10 1.80
C GLU A 138 -3.98 4.73 1.14
N LEU A 139 -5.01 3.91 1.33
CA LEU A 139 -5.15 2.58 0.73
C LEU A 139 -6.48 2.53 -0.02
N LYS A 140 -6.63 1.60 -0.95
CA LYS A 140 -7.93 1.33 -1.58
C LYS A 140 -8.97 0.98 -0.52
N ALA A 141 -10.18 1.51 -0.64
CA ALA A 141 -11.27 1.26 0.30
C ALA A 141 -11.52 -0.23 0.56
N GLY A 142 -11.78 -0.57 1.81
CA GLY A 142 -11.96 -1.95 2.29
C GLY A 142 -10.65 -2.69 2.59
N THR A 143 -9.48 -2.10 2.28
CA THR A 143 -8.19 -2.72 2.58
C THR A 143 -7.94 -2.83 4.08
N ALA A 144 -8.31 -1.80 4.86
CA ALA A 144 -8.16 -1.85 6.32
C ALA A 144 -8.95 -3.02 6.93
N ALA A 145 -10.19 -3.19 6.52
CA ALA A 145 -11.05 -4.31 6.98
C ALA A 145 -10.50 -5.68 6.54
N ARG A 146 -10.14 -5.82 5.26
CA ARG A 146 -9.61 -7.06 4.67
C ARG A 146 -8.33 -7.52 5.36
N LEU A 147 -7.41 -6.59 5.65
CA LEU A 147 -6.14 -6.86 6.31
C LEU A 147 -6.21 -6.78 7.83
N LYS A 148 -7.40 -6.55 8.41
CA LYS A 148 -7.64 -6.40 9.85
C LYS A 148 -6.78 -5.30 10.49
N ILE A 149 -6.46 -4.27 9.73
CA ILE A 149 -5.75 -3.10 10.24
C ILE A 149 -6.73 -2.31 11.11
N ARG A 150 -6.35 -2.02 12.34
CA ARG A 150 -7.16 -1.30 13.33
C ARG A 150 -6.30 -0.26 14.05
N PRO A 151 -6.89 0.74 14.71
CA PRO A 151 -6.14 1.58 15.64
C PRO A 151 -5.30 0.73 16.60
N GLY A 152 -4.04 1.12 16.78
CA GLY A 152 -3.04 0.35 17.51
C GLY A 152 -2.14 -0.54 16.65
N ALA A 153 -2.44 -0.78 15.37
CA ALA A 153 -1.53 -1.44 14.45
C ALA A 153 -0.21 -0.64 14.32
N GLN A 154 0.90 -1.35 14.09
CA GLN A 154 2.23 -0.74 13.99
C GLN A 154 2.68 -0.67 12.53
N VAL A 155 2.90 0.53 12.04
CA VAL A 155 3.53 0.79 10.74
C VAL A 155 5.05 0.79 10.91
N ILE A 156 5.75 0.03 10.08
CA ILE A 156 7.20 -0.10 10.06
C ILE A 156 7.69 0.51 8.74
N HIS A 157 8.34 1.67 8.84
CA HIS A 157 8.91 2.41 7.70
C HIS A 157 9.95 3.40 8.24
N PRO A 158 11.03 3.74 7.47
CA PRO A 158 12.07 4.68 7.93
C PRO A 158 11.59 6.07 8.34
N ALA A 159 10.40 6.50 7.90
CA ALA A 159 9.81 7.78 8.31
C ALA A 159 9.38 7.80 9.80
N PHE A 160 9.28 6.66 10.47
CA PHE A 160 8.84 6.57 11.86
C PHE A 160 9.99 6.14 12.76
N SER A 161 10.15 6.83 13.89
CA SER A 161 11.07 6.41 14.95
C SER A 161 10.39 5.28 15.74
N LEU A 162 10.87 4.06 15.59
CA LEU A 162 10.48 2.95 16.47
C LEU A 162 11.20 3.14 17.81
N ASN A 163 10.46 3.53 18.83
CA ASN A 163 10.96 3.57 20.22
C ASN A 163 10.92 2.18 20.84
#